data_abbe862a80736ee6ad72a25f8104d963
#
_entry.id   abbe862a80736ee6ad72a25f8104d963
#
_cell.length_a   1.000
_cell.length_b   1.000
_cell.length_c   1.000
_cell.angle_alpha   90.00
_cell.angle_beta   90.00
_cell.angle_gamma   90.00
#
_symmetry.space_group_name_H-M   'P 1'
#
loop_
_entity.id
_entity.type
_entity.pdbx_description
1 polymer ?
#
loop_
_entity_poly.entity_id
_entity_poly.type
_entity_poly.pdbx_seq_one_letter_code
_entity_poly.pdbx_strand_id
1 'polypeptide(L)'
;TARVLLDYGEAFEQGIDHEETKQMLFLKAPKVPITKIWTFDAARLPWDPEQLENRNVGIPVSYRIVNDAKSGLGEFALWGGKARLFQDDGHDSTIFLGEDVSALVPVGEKMELYIGDSRDIVVTQRKMRDTQINIRRNNDRSPKIVLYDTDEIITAKIENFKDSPAELTMIQHIPGQWDMEKCNMKYEKKDANTLEFEIKLPARTADGPATTELTMHYHQRNLRPGVDVRPMPTRVPQPVRR
;
A
#
# COMPACT_ATOMS: atom_id res chain seq x y z
N THR A 1 -10.23 -9.27 -19.25
CA THR A 1 -9.15 -10.10 -18.68
C THR A 1 -7.86 -9.29 -18.70
N ALA A 2 -7.15 -9.19 -17.58
CA ALA A 2 -5.84 -8.55 -17.53
C ALA A 2 -4.76 -9.55 -17.98
N ARG A 3 -3.80 -9.07 -18.77
CA ARG A 3 -2.62 -9.83 -19.16
C ARG A 3 -1.37 -9.10 -18.65
N VAL A 4 -0.48 -9.85 -18.02
CA VAL A 4 0.82 -9.35 -17.58
C VAL A 4 1.87 -10.01 -18.45
N LEU A 5 2.71 -9.22 -19.08
CA LEU A 5 3.85 -9.67 -19.85
C LEU A 5 5.11 -9.29 -19.07
N LEU A 6 5.86 -10.29 -18.63
CA LEU A 6 7.15 -10.09 -17.99
C LEU A 6 8.23 -10.22 -19.07
N ASP A 7 8.95 -9.14 -19.30
CA ASP A 7 10.07 -9.10 -20.23
C ASP A 7 11.37 -9.22 -19.42
N TYR A 8 11.98 -10.38 -19.49
CA TYR A 8 13.27 -10.64 -18.87
C TYR A 8 14.38 -10.37 -19.88
N GLY A 9 14.78 -9.10 -19.99
CA GLY A 9 15.76 -8.62 -20.95
C GLY A 9 17.22 -8.98 -20.67
N GLU A 10 17.50 -10.08 -19.96
CA GLU A 10 18.87 -10.56 -19.80
C GLU A 10 19.18 -11.65 -20.83
N ALA A 11 20.18 -11.36 -21.65
CA ALA A 11 20.71 -12.28 -22.64
C ALA A 11 21.47 -13.44 -21.94
N PHE A 12 21.06 -14.68 -22.16
CA PHE A 12 21.88 -15.84 -21.86
C PHE A 12 23.03 -15.93 -22.89
N GLU A 13 24.28 -15.89 -22.41
CA GLU A 13 25.51 -15.87 -23.22
C GLU A 13 25.82 -17.18 -23.94
N GLN A 14 24.90 -17.87 -24.59
CA GLN A 14 25.23 -19.00 -25.45
C GLN A 14 24.87 -18.74 -26.92
N GLY A 15 25.87 -18.46 -27.71
CA GLY A 15 25.75 -18.39 -29.17
C GLY A 15 25.14 -17.08 -29.71
N ILE A 16 25.44 -15.98 -29.08
CA ILE A 16 25.11 -14.63 -29.58
C ILE A 16 26.38 -14.04 -30.20
N ASP A 17 26.30 -13.64 -31.45
CA ASP A 17 27.38 -12.94 -32.14
C ASP A 17 27.51 -11.50 -31.63
N HIS A 18 28.65 -10.89 -31.87
CA HIS A 18 28.93 -9.52 -31.47
C HIS A 18 27.83 -8.56 -32.03
N GLU A 19 27.19 -7.80 -31.12
CA GLU A 19 26.08 -6.88 -31.41
C GLU A 19 24.71 -7.54 -31.71
N GLU A 20 24.53 -8.81 -31.49
CA GLU A 20 23.23 -9.49 -31.63
C GLU A 20 22.47 -9.50 -30.30
N THR A 21 21.17 -9.18 -30.31
CA THR A 21 20.26 -9.32 -29.16
C THR A 21 19.25 -10.42 -29.43
N LYS A 22 19.21 -11.45 -28.60
CA LYS A 22 18.22 -12.53 -28.67
C LYS A 22 17.21 -12.41 -27.54
N GLN A 23 15.93 -12.43 -27.90
CA GLN A 23 14.84 -12.54 -26.95
C GLN A 23 14.34 -13.98 -26.92
N MET A 24 14.27 -14.57 -25.72
CA MET A 24 13.77 -15.92 -25.54
C MET A 24 12.60 -15.94 -24.57
N LEU A 25 11.56 -16.70 -24.91
CA LEU A 25 10.46 -16.95 -24.00
C LEU A 25 10.93 -17.94 -22.92
N PHE A 26 11.02 -17.47 -21.68
CA PHE A 26 11.47 -18.26 -20.55
C PHE A 26 10.32 -18.97 -19.83
N LEU A 27 9.18 -18.27 -19.62
CA LEU A 27 8.02 -18.80 -18.94
C LEU A 27 6.74 -18.33 -19.63
N LYS A 28 5.77 -19.23 -19.77
CA LYS A 28 4.42 -18.92 -20.21
C LYS A 28 3.41 -19.53 -19.24
N ALA A 29 2.72 -18.70 -18.48
CA ALA A 29 1.66 -19.11 -17.56
C ALA A 29 0.32 -18.51 -18.01
N PRO A 30 -0.57 -19.27 -18.67
CA PRO A 30 -1.73 -18.71 -19.39
C PRO A 30 -2.89 -18.28 -18.48
N LYS A 31 -2.94 -18.73 -17.23
CA LYS A 31 -4.07 -18.52 -16.31
C LYS A 31 -3.59 -18.27 -14.89
N VAL A 32 -2.86 -17.19 -14.69
CA VAL A 32 -2.42 -16.78 -13.35
C VAL A 32 -3.53 -15.96 -12.69
N PRO A 33 -4.00 -16.31 -11.49
CA PRO A 33 -4.94 -15.49 -10.74
C PRO A 33 -4.28 -14.18 -10.34
N ILE A 34 -4.98 -13.07 -10.61
CA ILE A 34 -4.52 -11.72 -10.29
C ILE A 34 -5.55 -11.08 -9.36
N THR A 35 -5.08 -10.57 -8.23
CA THR A 35 -5.91 -9.80 -7.31
C THR A 35 -5.61 -8.31 -7.49
N LYS A 36 -6.63 -7.50 -7.74
CA LYS A 36 -6.51 -6.05 -7.76
C LYS A 36 -6.66 -5.52 -6.34
N ILE A 37 -5.66 -4.78 -5.88
CA ILE A 37 -5.62 -4.21 -4.53
C ILE A 37 -5.47 -2.70 -4.60
N TRP A 38 -6.05 -2.02 -3.61
CA TRP A 38 -5.87 -0.59 -3.35
C TRP A 38 -5.03 -0.46 -2.08
N THR A 39 -4.04 0.41 -2.09
CA THR A 39 -3.17 0.61 -0.92
C THR A 39 -3.24 2.05 -0.46
N PHE A 40 -3.80 2.27 0.73
CA PHE A 40 -3.80 3.55 1.40
C PHE A 40 -2.70 3.58 2.45
N ASP A 41 -1.74 4.48 2.29
CA ASP A 41 -0.68 4.71 3.27
C ASP A 41 -0.86 6.10 3.89
N ALA A 42 -1.17 6.13 5.18
CA ALA A 42 -1.38 7.36 5.93
C ALA A 42 -0.17 8.30 5.94
N ALA A 43 1.05 7.77 5.78
CA ALA A 43 2.27 8.57 5.70
C ALA A 43 2.38 9.42 4.43
N ARG A 44 1.62 9.10 3.39
CA ARG A 44 1.59 9.85 2.14
C ARG A 44 0.69 11.08 2.17
N LEU A 45 -0.16 11.19 3.18
CA LEU A 45 -1.03 12.34 3.34
C LEU A 45 -0.25 13.49 3.97
N PRO A 46 -0.51 14.74 3.53
CA PRO A 46 -0.03 15.88 4.27
C PRO A 46 -0.63 15.83 5.69
N TRP A 47 0.20 16.01 6.69
CA TRP A 47 -0.15 15.90 8.09
C TRP A 47 -0.95 17.13 8.59
N ASP A 48 -2.01 17.48 7.93
CA ASP A 48 -2.95 18.47 8.41
C ASP A 48 -4.32 17.82 8.51
N PRO A 49 -4.73 17.34 9.70
CA PRO A 49 -6.00 16.65 9.87
C PRO A 49 -7.21 17.54 9.54
N GLU A 50 -7.07 18.86 9.58
CA GLU A 50 -8.13 19.79 9.20
C GLU A 50 -8.29 19.93 7.69
N GLN A 51 -7.23 19.68 6.90
CA GLN A 51 -7.24 19.82 5.44
C GLN A 51 -7.58 18.51 4.69
N LEU A 52 -7.69 17.40 5.38
CA LEU A 52 -7.95 16.08 4.75
C LEU A 52 -9.37 15.92 4.22
N GLU A 53 -10.30 16.79 4.59
CA GLU A 53 -11.72 16.65 4.24
C GLU A 53 -12.03 16.80 2.74
N ASN A 54 -11.15 17.42 1.93
CA ASN A 54 -11.47 17.80 0.56
C ASN A 54 -10.45 17.32 -0.50
N ARG A 55 -9.49 16.47 -0.16
CA ARG A 55 -8.47 16.02 -1.11
C ARG A 55 -8.60 14.53 -1.42
N ASN A 56 -9.35 14.22 -2.47
CA ASN A 56 -9.25 12.91 -3.10
C ASN A 56 -7.91 12.81 -3.85
N VAL A 57 -6.86 12.43 -3.14
CA VAL A 57 -5.49 12.31 -3.67
C VAL A 57 -5.27 11.03 -4.45
N GLY A 58 -6.28 10.30 -4.82
CA GLY A 58 -6.12 9.01 -5.50
C GLY A 58 -5.41 7.96 -4.61
N ILE A 59 -5.85 6.74 -4.70
CA ILE A 59 -5.26 5.62 -3.95
C ILE A 59 -4.51 4.74 -4.94
N PRO A 60 -3.22 4.44 -4.70
CA PRO A 60 -2.45 3.52 -5.52
C PRO A 60 -3.14 2.19 -5.71
N VAL A 61 -3.19 1.73 -6.95
CA VAL A 61 -3.78 0.45 -7.33
C VAL A 61 -2.69 -0.43 -7.91
N SER A 62 -2.62 -1.66 -7.43
CA SER A 62 -1.67 -2.65 -7.91
C SER A 62 -2.36 -3.97 -8.24
N TYR A 63 -1.75 -4.72 -9.14
CA TYR A 63 -2.06 -6.12 -9.33
C TYR A 63 -1.12 -6.96 -8.47
N ARG A 64 -1.71 -7.81 -7.63
CA ARG A 64 -0.99 -8.78 -6.80
C ARG A 64 -1.05 -10.16 -7.45
N ILE A 65 0.09 -10.77 -7.62
CA ILE A 65 0.29 -12.13 -8.11
C ILE A 65 1.09 -12.90 -7.05
N VAL A 66 0.68 -14.11 -6.73
CA VAL A 66 1.43 -14.97 -5.79
C VAL A 66 2.24 -15.96 -6.58
N ASN A 67 3.54 -16.08 -6.30
CA ASN A 67 4.42 -17.06 -6.94
C ASN A 67 4.31 -18.42 -6.23
N ASP A 68 3.20 -19.11 -6.42
CA ASP A 68 2.94 -20.41 -5.81
C ASP A 68 2.36 -21.45 -6.80
N ALA A 69 2.28 -22.69 -6.39
CA ALA A 69 1.73 -23.76 -7.20
C ALA A 69 0.23 -23.58 -7.52
N LYS A 70 -0.54 -22.87 -6.67
CA LYS A 70 -1.97 -22.62 -6.89
C LYS A 70 -2.20 -21.62 -8.01
N SER A 71 -1.26 -20.72 -8.22
CA SER A 71 -1.28 -19.74 -9.32
C SER A 71 -0.77 -20.32 -10.65
N GLY A 72 -0.30 -21.56 -10.69
CA GLY A 72 0.37 -22.13 -11.85
C GLY A 72 1.80 -21.63 -12.05
N LEU A 73 2.34 -21.00 -11.03
CA LEU A 73 3.72 -20.57 -10.85
C LEU A 73 4.37 -21.44 -9.75
N GLY A 74 5.43 -20.97 -9.14
CA GLY A 74 5.99 -21.59 -7.92
C GLY A 74 7.00 -22.70 -8.15
N GLU A 75 7.40 -22.97 -9.39
CA GLU A 75 8.48 -23.91 -9.68
C GLU A 75 9.86 -23.29 -9.37
N PHE A 76 9.98 -21.98 -9.58
CA PHE A 76 11.22 -21.24 -9.35
C PHE A 76 10.93 -19.78 -9.00
N ALA A 77 11.94 -19.07 -8.53
CA ALA A 77 11.83 -17.63 -8.29
C ALA A 77 11.61 -16.90 -9.62
N LEU A 78 10.68 -15.93 -9.64
CA LEU A 78 10.51 -15.04 -10.77
C LEU A 78 11.60 -13.97 -10.70
N TRP A 79 12.39 -13.86 -11.76
CA TRP A 79 13.46 -12.88 -11.84
C TRP A 79 12.91 -11.46 -11.86
N GLY A 80 13.70 -10.53 -11.34
CA GLY A 80 13.38 -9.11 -11.45
C GLY A 80 13.45 -8.66 -12.91
N GLY A 81 12.55 -7.77 -13.28
CA GLY A 81 12.50 -7.29 -14.66
C GLY A 81 11.37 -6.31 -14.88
N LYS A 82 11.21 -5.91 -16.14
CA LYS A 82 10.19 -4.99 -16.58
C LYS A 82 8.87 -5.73 -16.83
N ALA A 83 7.82 -5.33 -16.12
CA ALA A 83 6.47 -5.87 -16.27
C ALA A 83 5.62 -4.89 -17.08
N ARG A 84 5.07 -5.33 -18.19
CA ARG A 84 4.10 -4.58 -18.98
C ARG A 84 2.71 -5.15 -18.80
N LEU A 85 1.77 -4.28 -18.48
CA LEU A 85 0.41 -4.63 -18.15
C LEU A 85 -0.53 -4.24 -19.28
N PHE A 86 -1.33 -5.21 -19.71
CA PHE A 86 -2.33 -5.03 -20.74
C PHE A 86 -3.69 -5.51 -20.26
N GLN A 87 -4.74 -4.88 -20.70
CA GLN A 87 -6.11 -5.28 -20.45
C GLN A 87 -6.81 -5.60 -21.77
N ASP A 88 -7.59 -6.66 -21.78
CA ASP A 88 -8.49 -7.00 -22.87
C ASP A 88 -9.60 -5.94 -22.98
N ASP A 89 -9.83 -5.40 -24.16
CA ASP A 89 -10.86 -4.38 -24.44
C ASP A 89 -12.24 -4.99 -24.70
N GLY A 90 -12.34 -6.31 -24.74
CA GLY A 90 -13.57 -7.04 -25.09
C GLY A 90 -13.87 -7.12 -26.59
N HIS A 91 -12.99 -6.62 -27.45
CA HIS A 91 -13.12 -6.59 -28.91
C HIS A 91 -11.92 -7.25 -29.62
N ASP A 92 -11.38 -8.31 -29.03
CA ASP A 92 -10.19 -9.05 -29.52
C ASP A 92 -8.90 -8.22 -29.60
N SER A 93 -8.87 -7.06 -28.92
CA SER A 93 -7.69 -6.20 -28.81
C SER A 93 -7.25 -6.02 -27.36
N THR A 94 -6.13 -5.37 -27.13
CA THR A 94 -5.59 -5.12 -25.80
C THR A 94 -5.20 -3.67 -25.63
N ILE A 95 -5.54 -3.11 -24.47
CA ILE A 95 -5.17 -1.76 -24.07
C ILE A 95 -3.94 -1.86 -23.15
N PHE A 96 -2.92 -1.10 -23.44
CA PHE A 96 -1.76 -0.95 -22.54
C PHE A 96 -2.16 -0.15 -21.30
N LEU A 97 -2.01 -0.74 -20.11
CA LEU A 97 -2.33 -0.09 -18.83
C LEU A 97 -1.13 0.64 -18.24
N GLY A 98 0.05 0.08 -18.36
CA GLY A 98 1.25 0.66 -17.77
C GLY A 98 2.43 -0.31 -17.75
N GLU A 99 3.52 0.18 -17.23
CA GLU A 99 4.78 -0.54 -17.07
C GLU A 99 5.30 -0.33 -15.65
N ASP A 100 5.76 -1.38 -15.01
CA ASP A 100 6.39 -1.35 -13.69
C ASP A 100 7.63 -2.26 -13.67
N VAL A 101 8.45 -2.16 -12.64
CA VAL A 101 9.64 -2.97 -12.46
C VAL A 101 9.43 -3.91 -11.28
N SER A 102 9.43 -5.19 -11.55
CA SER A 102 9.39 -6.23 -10.51
C SER A 102 10.80 -6.47 -9.97
N ALA A 103 10.92 -6.66 -8.65
CA ALA A 103 12.09 -7.27 -8.03
C ALA A 103 12.06 -8.80 -8.23
N LEU A 104 13.13 -9.48 -7.81
CA LEU A 104 13.13 -10.93 -7.69
C LEU A 104 12.03 -11.38 -6.71
N VAL A 105 11.16 -12.29 -7.13
CA VAL A 105 10.05 -12.82 -6.32
C VAL A 105 10.29 -14.30 -6.03
N PRO A 106 10.71 -14.66 -4.81
CA PRO A 106 10.89 -16.04 -4.39
C PRO A 106 9.59 -16.86 -4.48
N VAL A 107 9.73 -18.18 -4.47
CA VAL A 107 8.58 -19.08 -4.37
C VAL A 107 7.85 -18.86 -3.05
N GLY A 108 6.53 -18.72 -3.11
CA GLY A 108 5.66 -18.41 -1.97
C GLY A 108 5.43 -16.92 -1.72
N GLU A 109 6.22 -16.05 -2.35
CA GLU A 109 6.11 -14.58 -2.17
C GLU A 109 5.15 -13.94 -3.17
N LYS A 110 4.81 -12.67 -2.88
CA LYS A 110 3.85 -11.86 -3.65
C LYS A 110 4.61 -10.86 -4.54
N MET A 111 4.21 -10.77 -5.79
CA MET A 111 4.59 -9.71 -6.72
C MET A 111 3.47 -8.68 -6.80
N GLU A 112 3.78 -7.42 -6.60
CA GLU A 112 2.83 -6.31 -6.73
C GLU A 112 3.28 -5.38 -7.84
N LEU A 113 2.40 -5.16 -8.81
CA LEU A 113 2.66 -4.33 -9.98
C LEU A 113 1.71 -3.13 -9.96
N TYR A 114 2.27 -1.94 -9.84
CA TYR A 114 1.53 -0.69 -9.82
C TYR A 114 0.92 -0.39 -11.20
N ILE A 115 -0.36 0.00 -11.21
CA ILE A 115 -1.09 0.32 -12.45
C ILE A 115 -1.60 1.76 -12.54
N GLY A 116 -1.53 2.51 -11.45
CA GLY A 116 -2.01 3.89 -11.39
C GLY A 116 -2.76 4.19 -10.10
N ASP A 117 -3.32 5.40 -10.02
CA ASP A 117 -4.10 5.85 -8.88
C ASP A 117 -5.59 5.83 -9.20
N SER A 118 -6.40 5.26 -8.29
CA SER A 118 -7.86 5.26 -8.38
C SER A 118 -8.45 6.33 -7.48
N ARG A 119 -9.54 6.94 -7.93
CA ARG A 119 -10.36 7.87 -7.14
C ARG A 119 -11.72 7.29 -6.75
N ASP A 120 -11.94 6.02 -7.06
CA ASP A 120 -13.20 5.33 -6.77
C ASP A 120 -13.30 4.86 -5.31
N ILE A 121 -12.18 4.84 -4.60
CA ILE A 121 -12.14 4.59 -3.15
C ILE A 121 -11.61 5.85 -2.49
N VAL A 122 -12.35 6.34 -1.51
CA VAL A 122 -12.00 7.56 -0.76
C VAL A 122 -11.79 7.18 0.69
N VAL A 123 -10.66 7.59 1.26
CA VAL A 123 -10.36 7.44 2.67
C VAL A 123 -10.24 8.82 3.30
N THR A 124 -11.11 9.08 4.27
CA THR A 124 -11.07 10.30 5.08
C THR A 124 -10.66 9.94 6.49
N GLN A 125 -9.45 10.32 6.88
CA GLN A 125 -8.91 10.02 8.20
C GLN A 125 -8.94 11.26 9.08
N ARG A 126 -9.38 11.12 10.33
CA ARG A 126 -9.46 12.18 11.32
C ARG A 126 -8.84 11.74 12.64
N LYS A 127 -8.11 12.65 13.28
CA LYS A 127 -7.67 12.49 14.65
C LYS A 127 -8.75 13.06 15.56
N MET A 128 -9.52 12.19 16.22
CA MET A 128 -10.65 12.55 17.07
C MET A 128 -10.21 12.96 18.48
N ARG A 129 -9.06 12.51 18.91
CA ARG A 129 -8.48 12.82 20.21
C ARG A 129 -6.97 12.84 20.12
N ASP A 130 -6.36 13.84 20.71
CA ASP A 130 -4.92 14.01 20.87
C ASP A 130 -4.68 14.69 22.22
N THR A 131 -4.53 13.90 23.28
CA THR A 131 -4.40 14.42 24.63
C THR A 131 -3.04 14.06 25.21
N GLN A 132 -2.27 15.09 25.57
CA GLN A 132 -1.01 14.87 26.29
C GLN A 132 -1.28 14.54 27.76
N ILE A 133 -0.71 13.44 28.22
CA ILE A 133 -0.81 12.95 29.59
C ILE A 133 0.58 12.63 30.12
N ASN A 134 0.70 12.39 31.42
CA ASN A 134 1.97 12.02 32.08
C ASN A 134 3.12 13.00 31.76
N ILE A 135 2.83 14.30 31.72
CA ILE A 135 3.78 15.33 31.36
C ILE A 135 4.90 15.43 32.40
N ARG A 136 6.14 15.21 31.97
CA ARG A 136 7.36 15.33 32.79
C ARG A 136 8.09 16.60 32.41
N ARG A 137 8.54 17.35 33.41
CA ARG A 137 9.26 18.61 33.23
C ARG A 137 10.64 18.51 33.88
N ASN A 138 11.60 19.27 33.35
CA ASN A 138 12.90 19.42 34.03
C ASN A 138 12.78 20.30 35.28
N ASN A 139 13.77 20.23 36.16
CA ASN A 139 13.81 20.99 37.43
C ASN A 139 14.49 22.37 37.32
N ASP A 140 14.49 22.96 36.14
CA ASP A 140 15.09 24.27 35.91
C ASP A 140 14.22 25.42 36.47
N ARG A 141 14.80 26.64 36.59
CA ARG A 141 14.06 27.84 37.00
C ARG A 141 12.86 28.14 36.09
N SER A 142 12.90 27.70 34.85
CA SER A 142 11.78 27.73 33.91
C SER A 142 11.50 26.30 33.43
N PRO A 143 10.62 25.55 34.11
CA PRO A 143 10.40 24.15 33.82
C PRO A 143 9.88 23.93 32.38
N LYS A 144 10.63 23.18 31.58
CA LYS A 144 10.23 22.78 30.21
C LYS A 144 9.78 21.34 30.21
N ILE A 145 8.81 21.01 29.35
CA ILE A 145 8.38 19.65 29.12
C ILE A 145 9.56 18.89 28.47
N VAL A 146 9.95 17.78 29.05
CA VAL A 146 11.02 16.91 28.52
C VAL A 146 10.50 15.61 27.97
N LEU A 147 9.41 15.10 28.54
CA LEU A 147 8.72 13.89 28.08
C LEU A 147 7.22 14.02 28.34
N TYR A 148 6.43 13.40 27.52
CA TYR A 148 4.99 13.25 27.71
C TYR A 148 4.50 11.98 27.03
N ASP A 149 3.34 11.52 27.40
CA ASP A 149 2.62 10.46 26.73
C ASP A 149 1.42 11.07 26.00
N THR A 150 0.91 10.41 24.95
CA THR A 150 -0.33 10.84 24.29
C THR A 150 -1.36 9.70 24.29
N ASP A 151 -2.60 10.11 24.35
CA ASP A 151 -3.76 9.24 24.19
C ASP A 151 -4.49 9.69 22.92
N GLU A 152 -4.48 8.85 21.90
CA GLU A 152 -4.90 9.20 20.54
C GLU A 152 -6.03 8.31 20.03
N ILE A 153 -7.04 8.94 19.45
CA ILE A 153 -8.12 8.25 18.73
C ILE A 153 -8.11 8.72 17.28
N ILE A 154 -7.91 7.77 16.37
CA ILE A 154 -7.98 7.99 14.93
C ILE A 154 -9.18 7.25 14.38
N THR A 155 -9.97 7.94 13.56
CA THR A 155 -11.08 7.35 12.81
C THR A 155 -10.85 7.55 11.32
N ALA A 156 -10.95 6.48 10.54
CA ALA A 156 -10.90 6.53 9.09
C ALA A 156 -12.23 6.05 8.50
N LYS A 157 -12.92 6.96 7.79
CA LYS A 157 -14.09 6.66 6.97
C LYS A 157 -13.60 6.24 5.59
N ILE A 158 -14.01 5.07 5.14
CA ILE A 158 -13.63 4.49 3.85
C ILE A 158 -14.89 4.33 3.02
N GLU A 159 -14.91 4.94 1.84
CA GLU A 159 -16.06 4.95 0.94
C GLU A 159 -15.69 4.29 -0.40
N ASN A 160 -16.46 3.28 -0.81
CA ASN A 160 -16.32 2.62 -2.10
C ASN A 160 -17.42 3.07 -3.05
N PHE A 161 -17.05 3.78 -4.10
CA PHE A 161 -17.93 4.29 -5.15
C PHE A 161 -18.08 3.33 -6.34
N LYS A 162 -17.43 2.16 -6.31
CA LYS A 162 -17.45 1.17 -7.38
C LYS A 162 -18.69 0.28 -7.31
N ASP A 163 -19.16 -0.15 -8.47
CA ASP A 163 -20.23 -1.16 -8.60
C ASP A 163 -19.77 -2.60 -8.24
N SER A 164 -18.50 -2.75 -7.85
CA SER A 164 -17.89 -4.01 -7.48
C SER A 164 -17.21 -3.93 -6.12
N PRO A 165 -17.14 -5.04 -5.36
CA PRO A 165 -16.37 -5.08 -4.13
C PRO A 165 -14.89 -4.83 -4.41
N ALA A 166 -14.15 -4.36 -3.40
CA ALA A 166 -12.74 -4.06 -3.49
C ALA A 166 -11.99 -4.53 -2.23
N GLU A 167 -10.70 -4.78 -2.37
CA GLU A 167 -9.80 -5.08 -1.26
C GLU A 167 -8.86 -3.89 -1.04
N LEU A 168 -8.98 -3.24 0.12
CA LEU A 168 -8.12 -2.13 0.53
C LEU A 168 -7.11 -2.60 1.55
N THR A 169 -5.84 -2.41 1.26
CA THR A 169 -4.77 -2.49 2.25
C THR A 169 -4.56 -1.10 2.83
N MET A 170 -4.79 -0.94 4.13
CA MET A 170 -4.58 0.32 4.83
C MET A 170 -3.36 0.21 5.74
N ILE A 171 -2.39 1.09 5.54
CA ILE A 171 -1.14 1.13 6.30
C ILE A 171 -1.17 2.31 7.26
N GLN A 172 -0.94 2.04 8.54
CA GLN A 172 -0.85 3.03 9.59
C GLN A 172 0.53 2.97 10.25
N HIS A 173 1.07 4.14 10.51
CA HIS A 173 2.37 4.28 11.17
C HIS A 173 2.19 4.94 12.53
N ILE A 174 2.56 4.20 13.59
CA ILE A 174 2.55 4.70 14.96
C ILE A 174 3.98 4.68 15.47
N PRO A 175 4.70 5.80 15.42
CA PRO A 175 6.12 5.84 15.79
C PRO A 175 6.33 5.73 17.30
N GLY A 176 7.50 5.24 17.69
CA GLY A 176 7.93 5.17 19.09
C GLY A 176 7.34 3.99 19.86
N GLN A 177 7.17 4.18 21.16
CA GLN A 177 6.59 3.18 22.06
C GLN A 177 5.08 3.40 22.16
N TRP A 178 4.30 2.41 21.79
CA TRP A 178 2.85 2.51 21.82
C TRP A 178 2.18 1.20 22.21
N ASP A 179 0.97 1.32 22.74
CA ASP A 179 0.07 0.21 23.05
C ASP A 179 -1.30 0.48 22.43
N MET A 180 -1.87 -0.51 21.75
CA MET A 180 -3.23 -0.44 21.22
C MET A 180 -4.22 -0.72 22.34
N GLU A 181 -5.01 0.29 22.71
CA GLU A 181 -6.08 0.16 23.71
C GLU A 181 -7.33 -0.48 23.10
N LYS A 182 -7.72 -0.02 21.91
CA LYS A 182 -8.92 -0.48 21.24
C LYS A 182 -8.81 -0.34 19.73
N CYS A 183 -9.21 -1.36 19.02
CA CYS A 183 -9.33 -1.32 17.56
C CYS A 183 -10.56 -2.13 17.15
N ASN A 184 -11.37 -1.58 16.23
CA ASN A 184 -12.59 -2.26 15.76
C ASN A 184 -12.33 -3.26 14.62
N MET A 185 -11.10 -3.28 14.07
CA MET A 185 -10.70 -4.22 13.01
C MET A 185 -9.45 -4.99 13.39
N LYS A 186 -9.26 -6.14 12.75
CA LYS A 186 -8.02 -6.91 12.88
C LYS A 186 -6.92 -6.23 12.10
N TYR A 187 -5.73 -6.23 12.64
CA TYR A 187 -4.52 -5.72 12.01
C TYR A 187 -3.38 -6.72 12.14
N GLU A 188 -2.44 -6.61 11.21
CA GLU A 188 -1.16 -7.28 11.28
C GLU A 188 -0.07 -6.26 11.61
N LYS A 189 0.80 -6.60 12.57
CA LYS A 189 1.95 -5.77 12.92
C LYS A 189 3.13 -6.17 12.03
N LYS A 190 3.45 -5.37 11.03
CA LYS A 190 4.55 -5.64 10.09
C LYS A 190 5.92 -5.38 10.72
N ASP A 191 6.00 -4.33 11.53
CA ASP A 191 7.19 -3.98 12.31
C ASP A 191 6.79 -3.25 13.60
N ALA A 192 7.76 -2.67 14.32
CA ALA A 192 7.52 -1.98 15.59
C ALA A 192 6.55 -0.79 15.46
N ASN A 193 6.48 -0.17 14.27
CA ASN A 193 5.77 1.09 14.04
C ASN A 193 4.69 0.99 12.97
N THR A 194 4.61 -0.11 12.22
CA THR A 194 3.74 -0.26 11.05
C THR A 194 2.66 -1.30 11.29
N LEU A 195 1.42 -0.88 11.11
CA LEU A 195 0.22 -1.72 11.13
C LEU A 195 -0.37 -1.81 9.73
N GLU A 196 -0.79 -2.99 9.34
CA GLU A 196 -1.48 -3.26 8.09
C GLU A 196 -2.87 -3.83 8.37
N PHE A 197 -3.87 -3.25 7.71
CA PHE A 197 -5.26 -3.67 7.75
C PHE A 197 -5.68 -4.14 6.37
N GLU A 198 -6.17 -5.37 6.26
CA GLU A 198 -6.83 -5.86 5.05
C GLU A 198 -8.34 -5.67 5.19
N ILE A 199 -8.90 -4.74 4.41
CA ILE A 199 -10.29 -4.30 4.53
C ILE A 199 -11.04 -4.68 3.26
N LYS A 200 -12.07 -5.52 3.40
CA LYS A 200 -12.98 -5.86 2.31
C LYS A 200 -14.09 -4.82 2.25
N LEU A 201 -14.16 -4.13 1.14
CA LEU A 201 -15.15 -3.10 0.88
C LEU A 201 -16.28 -3.67 0.02
N PRO A 202 -17.55 -3.62 0.45
CA PRO A 202 -18.67 -4.01 -0.39
C PRO A 202 -18.82 -3.05 -1.58
N ALA A 203 -19.53 -3.47 -2.62
CA ALA A 203 -19.89 -2.61 -3.73
C ALA A 203 -20.85 -1.49 -3.25
N ARG A 204 -20.87 -0.37 -3.98
CA ARG A 204 -21.84 0.70 -3.73
C ARG A 204 -23.28 0.18 -3.88
N THR A 205 -24.19 0.84 -3.21
CA THR A 205 -25.65 0.59 -3.36
C THR A 205 -26.27 1.66 -4.25
N ALA A 206 -27.57 1.50 -4.56
CA ALA A 206 -28.31 2.53 -5.28
C ALA A 206 -28.40 3.87 -4.53
N ASP A 207 -28.30 3.82 -3.20
CA ASP A 207 -28.41 4.98 -2.32
C ASP A 207 -27.07 5.74 -2.13
N GLY A 208 -25.97 5.18 -2.61
CA GLY A 208 -24.66 5.82 -2.51
C GLY A 208 -23.48 4.85 -2.30
N PRO A 209 -22.30 5.39 -1.94
CA PRO A 209 -21.12 4.59 -1.72
C PRO A 209 -21.27 3.68 -0.50
N ALA A 210 -20.69 2.49 -0.58
CA ALA A 210 -20.58 1.63 0.59
C ALA A 210 -19.55 2.21 1.55
N THR A 211 -19.93 2.41 2.80
CA THR A 211 -19.09 3.02 3.83
C THR A 211 -18.61 1.98 4.84
N THR A 212 -17.34 2.00 5.15
CA THR A 212 -16.70 1.20 6.19
C THR A 212 -15.89 2.15 7.09
N GLU A 213 -15.90 1.91 8.41
CA GLU A 213 -15.20 2.76 9.36
C GLU A 213 -14.16 1.96 10.16
N LEU A 214 -12.93 2.45 10.18
CA LEU A 214 -11.87 1.96 11.05
C LEU A 214 -11.66 2.96 12.19
N THR A 215 -11.68 2.48 13.42
CA THR A 215 -11.37 3.28 14.61
C THR A 215 -10.26 2.61 15.40
N MET A 216 -9.22 3.40 15.71
CA MET A 216 -8.08 2.99 16.53
C MET A 216 -7.95 3.94 17.71
N HIS A 217 -7.79 3.37 18.90
CA HIS A 217 -7.43 4.07 20.13
C HIS A 217 -6.12 3.48 20.63
N TYR A 218 -5.08 4.30 20.72
CA TYR A 218 -3.77 3.88 21.16
C TYR A 218 -3.11 4.91 22.06
N HIS A 219 -2.22 4.43 22.89
CA HIS A 219 -1.43 5.20 23.84
C HIS A 219 0.03 5.21 23.38
N GLN A 220 0.62 6.38 23.19
CA GLN A 220 2.06 6.54 22.90
C GLN A 220 2.79 7.03 24.13
N ARG A 221 4.00 6.51 24.34
CA ARG A 221 4.79 6.79 25.53
C ARG A 221 6.10 7.50 25.21
N ASN A 222 6.56 8.28 26.20
CA ASN A 222 7.91 8.87 26.19
C ASN A 222 8.20 9.77 24.97
N LEU A 223 7.21 10.49 24.50
CA LEU A 223 7.37 11.46 23.41
C LEU A 223 8.18 12.67 23.90
N ARG A 224 8.99 13.26 23.01
CA ARG A 224 9.77 14.46 23.29
C ARG A 224 9.22 15.66 22.54
N PRO A 225 9.08 16.82 23.18
CA PRO A 225 8.67 18.05 22.49
C PRO A 225 9.67 18.44 21.39
N GLY A 226 9.18 18.86 20.24
CA GLY A 226 10.00 19.35 19.13
C GLY A 226 10.69 18.29 18.29
N VAL A 227 10.52 17.02 18.61
CA VAL A 227 10.87 15.93 17.69
C VAL A 227 9.64 15.61 16.86
N ASP A 228 9.63 16.13 15.64
CA ASP A 228 8.56 15.83 14.67
C ASP A 228 8.73 14.37 14.23
N VAL A 229 8.03 13.48 14.89
CA VAL A 229 8.07 12.03 14.61
C VAL A 229 7.14 11.76 13.42
N ARG A 230 7.48 12.35 12.26
CA ARG A 230 6.78 12.02 11.02
C ARG A 230 7.22 10.64 10.56
N PRO A 231 6.30 9.74 10.32
CA PRO A 231 6.65 8.49 9.66
C PRO A 231 7.23 8.81 8.28
N MET A 232 8.42 8.27 7.99
CA MET A 232 8.94 8.37 6.62
C MET A 232 8.05 7.52 5.72
N PRO A 233 7.56 8.07 4.60
CA PRO A 233 6.81 7.28 3.62
C PRO A 233 7.70 6.14 3.14
N THR A 234 7.18 4.94 3.19
CA THR A 234 7.82 3.78 2.56
C THR A 234 8.06 4.13 1.09
N ARG A 235 9.30 4.03 0.63
CA ARG A 235 9.63 4.26 -0.78
C ARG A 235 8.87 3.23 -1.62
N VAL A 236 7.74 3.65 -2.17
CA VAL A 236 7.19 2.97 -3.34
C VAL A 236 8.11 3.34 -4.50
N PRO A 237 8.58 2.37 -5.28
CA PRO A 237 9.35 2.66 -6.48
C PRO A 237 8.55 3.65 -7.33
N GLN A 238 9.08 4.85 -7.52
CA GLN A 238 8.48 5.78 -8.46
C GLN A 238 8.80 5.27 -9.87
N PRO A 239 7.84 5.30 -10.80
CA PRO A 239 8.13 5.04 -12.20
C PRO A 239 9.23 5.99 -12.65
N VAL A 240 10.27 5.45 -13.24
CA VAL A 240 11.39 6.23 -13.81
C VAL A 240 10.79 7.15 -14.87
N ARG A 241 10.64 8.44 -14.53
CA ARG A 241 10.34 9.46 -15.54
C ARG A 241 11.55 9.57 -16.45
N ARG A 242 11.38 9.19 -17.68
CA ARG A 242 12.22 9.60 -18.82
C ARG A 242 11.60 10.83 -19.50
#